data_3b2bb163c2ce3861cb15a2ec7941f416
#
_entry.id   3b2bb163c2ce3861cb15a2ec7941f416
#
_cell.length_a   1.000
_cell.length_b   1.000
_cell.length_c   1.000
_cell.angle_alpha   90.00
_cell.angle_beta   90.00
_cell.angle_gamma   90.00
#
_symmetry.space_group_name_H-M   'P 1'
#
loop_
_entity.id
_entity.type
_entity.pdbx_description
1 polymer ?
#
loop_
_entity_poly.entity_id
_entity_poly.type
_entity_poly.pdbx_seq_one_letter_code
_entity_poly.pdbx_strand_id
1 'polypeptide(L)'
;MKQNFQTGVSFHTSNGPLQQLFDAAELKEKENIVQFTPTMKILVEGGGYNNAWIETQPMGGEMYAKRNLEVALNNQLVFFLGQRADGRLPGMITGGKTIHPDYEMLQGYCFPDPAWKMYFWIGRDHKYLLDLYAALKGHDDYLWRTRNPNGDGLLQTWCTWDTGEDNSTRYTTRYAPTRWPFDFPPVGDRLPDPQVPANFRNYWATYGHKFTRSQVLAPFASMDVMAYSYSGRATLAKIAHELGNGREKFWRQGAADVRQRLIDHLWNPKRHACFDRDRTGKPMEELIHNNLRAMYYGIFTQKMADEFIRYHILNPAEFWTPMPLPSIAVNDPFFRNNSDNDWSGQPEGLTYQRAIRALENYGHFAEVTLLGRKLIAAVGREGRFTQQFDPFTGKPTSPKQDAYGPTILAVLEYCSRMDGIYLDVEHSQVWWSALADGGKEFTYTQRWGDRLFTLTCKDGKFTALLNGREILSCTTGVRVVTDLEGNVREVVGIDPAQRTVDLVNGNTEYKFSASPNQVRAVDGSALSAAPFDFPYHDQ
;
A
#
# COMPACT_ATOMS: atom_id res chain seq x y z
N MET A 1 24.09 2.14 12.07
CA MET A 1 24.11 2.59 10.65
C MET A 1 25.56 2.81 10.22
N LYS A 2 26.00 2.23 9.11
CA LYS A 2 27.29 2.62 8.50
C LYS A 2 27.16 4.08 8.09
N GLN A 3 28.07 4.93 8.52
CA GLN A 3 28.00 6.40 8.51
C GLN A 3 27.86 7.11 7.14
N ASN A 4 27.72 6.42 5.99
CA ASN A 4 27.67 7.03 4.66
C ASN A 4 26.79 6.28 3.65
N PHE A 5 25.64 5.76 4.07
CA PHE A 5 24.75 5.12 3.10
C PHE A 5 23.91 6.18 2.39
N GLN A 6 24.35 6.60 1.22
CA GLN A 6 23.70 7.65 0.43
C GLN A 6 22.57 7.08 -0.43
N THR A 7 21.45 7.79 -0.46
CA THR A 7 20.34 7.56 -1.40
C THR A 7 20.03 8.85 -2.16
N GLY A 8 19.38 8.74 -3.31
CA GLY A 8 18.98 9.88 -4.11
C GLY A 8 18.34 9.45 -5.41
N VAL A 9 17.40 10.25 -5.91
CA VAL A 9 16.68 10.06 -7.17
C VAL A 9 16.74 11.34 -7.98
N SER A 10 16.90 11.21 -9.30
CA SER A 10 16.62 12.31 -10.23
C SER A 10 15.90 11.77 -11.47
N PHE A 11 15.04 12.58 -12.05
CA PHE A 11 14.33 12.28 -13.29
C PHE A 11 14.30 13.52 -14.19
N HIS A 12 14.69 13.33 -15.43
CA HIS A 12 14.67 14.36 -16.46
C HIS A 12 14.02 13.80 -17.72
N THR A 13 12.99 14.48 -18.23
CA THR A 13 12.30 14.06 -19.45
C THR A 13 12.02 15.24 -20.36
N SER A 14 12.02 14.99 -21.67
CA SER A 14 11.57 15.95 -22.67
C SER A 14 10.05 16.16 -22.69
N ASN A 15 9.29 15.39 -21.90
CA ASN A 15 7.87 15.62 -21.63
C ASN A 15 7.70 16.71 -20.56
N GLY A 16 7.59 17.96 -20.99
CA GLY A 16 7.53 19.12 -20.09
C GLY A 16 6.45 19.03 -19.01
N PRO A 17 5.18 18.68 -19.31
CA PRO A 17 4.16 18.47 -18.30
C PRO A 17 4.51 17.41 -17.27
N LEU A 18 5.07 16.27 -17.68
CA LEU A 18 5.48 15.21 -16.75
C LEU A 18 6.68 15.65 -15.90
N GLN A 19 7.64 16.41 -16.47
CA GLN A 19 8.76 16.98 -15.71
C GLN A 19 8.25 17.92 -14.62
N GLN A 20 7.34 18.84 -14.95
CA GLN A 20 6.76 19.78 -13.99
C GLN A 20 6.00 19.05 -12.87
N LEU A 21 5.25 18.02 -13.21
CA LEU A 21 4.53 17.20 -12.23
C LEU A 21 5.50 16.48 -11.28
N PHE A 22 6.54 15.86 -11.83
CA PHE A 22 7.54 15.14 -11.04
C PHE A 22 8.29 16.09 -10.10
N ASP A 23 8.76 17.24 -10.61
CA ASP A 23 9.47 18.25 -9.81
C ASP A 23 8.59 18.82 -8.68
N ALA A 24 7.31 19.06 -8.97
CA ALA A 24 6.35 19.51 -7.98
C ALA A 24 6.09 18.42 -6.90
N ALA A 25 6.02 17.16 -7.30
CA ALA A 25 5.88 16.03 -6.37
C ALA A 25 7.09 15.90 -5.45
N GLU A 26 8.31 15.95 -6.00
CA GLU A 26 9.55 15.90 -5.20
C GLU A 26 9.66 17.07 -4.22
N LEU A 27 9.30 18.28 -4.64
CA LEU A 27 9.35 19.46 -3.78
C LEU A 27 8.36 19.36 -2.63
N LYS A 28 7.08 19.06 -2.93
CA LYS A 28 6.01 19.00 -1.93
C LYS A 28 6.22 17.86 -0.94
N GLU A 29 6.71 16.69 -1.39
CA GLU A 29 6.99 15.60 -0.47
C GLU A 29 8.16 15.91 0.45
N LYS A 30 9.16 16.61 -0.03
CA LYS A 30 10.26 17.10 0.82
C LYS A 30 9.77 18.10 1.89
N GLU A 31 8.76 18.91 1.57
CA GLU A 31 8.13 19.85 2.51
C GLU A 31 7.30 19.13 3.59
N ASN A 32 6.83 17.90 3.32
CA ASN A 32 6.16 17.04 4.31
C ASN A 32 7.13 16.44 5.36
N ILE A 33 8.44 16.69 5.27
CA ILE A 33 9.40 16.31 6.31
C ILE A 33 9.35 17.33 7.44
N VAL A 34 8.95 16.91 8.62
CA VAL A 34 8.82 17.77 9.80
C VAL A 34 9.76 17.37 10.91
N GLN A 35 10.15 18.35 11.74
CA GLN A 35 10.80 18.08 13.02
C GLN A 35 9.74 17.56 14.00
N PHE A 36 9.62 16.27 14.16
CA PHE A 36 8.56 15.61 14.91
C PHE A 36 8.81 15.61 16.42
N THR A 37 10.06 15.40 16.80
CA THR A 37 10.57 15.65 18.16
C THR A 37 11.92 16.39 18.06
N PRO A 38 12.50 16.89 19.16
CA PRO A 38 13.80 17.59 19.10
C PRO A 38 14.93 16.80 18.45
N THR A 39 14.83 15.46 18.44
CA THR A 39 15.86 14.56 17.91
C THR A 39 15.44 13.73 16.70
N MET A 40 14.20 13.87 16.23
CA MET A 40 13.66 13.01 15.18
C MET A 40 12.91 13.82 14.11
N LYS A 41 13.29 13.65 12.86
CA LYS A 41 12.52 14.09 11.68
C LYS A 41 11.77 12.91 11.10
N ILE A 42 10.52 13.11 10.70
CA ILE A 42 9.72 12.11 9.98
C ILE A 42 9.07 12.74 8.74
N LEU A 43 8.67 11.90 7.82
CA LEU A 43 7.76 12.24 6.76
C LEU A 43 6.33 12.10 7.29
N VAL A 44 5.58 13.20 7.34
CA VAL A 44 4.15 13.16 7.70
C VAL A 44 3.28 12.95 6.46
N GLU A 45 2.01 12.70 6.67
CA GLU A 45 1.06 12.47 5.59
C GLU A 45 0.86 13.71 4.70
N GLY A 46 1.07 14.91 5.23
CA GLY A 46 0.84 16.15 4.49
C GLY A 46 -0.65 16.48 4.29
N GLY A 47 -0.97 17.42 3.43
CA GLY A 47 -2.37 17.80 3.17
C GLY A 47 -3.13 18.29 4.42
N GLY A 48 -2.41 18.75 5.46
CA GLY A 48 -2.97 19.15 6.76
C GLY A 48 -2.86 18.11 7.87
N TYR A 49 -2.40 16.90 7.56
CA TYR A 49 -2.19 15.82 8.53
C TYR A 49 -0.74 15.80 9.02
N ASN A 50 -0.51 16.23 10.27
CA ASN A 50 0.82 16.41 10.86
C ASN A 50 1.21 15.32 11.88
N ASN A 51 0.35 14.33 12.10
CA ASN A 51 0.62 13.20 12.98
C ASN A 51 1.29 12.05 12.23
N ALA A 52 1.88 11.11 12.97
CA ALA A 52 2.33 9.84 12.42
C ALA A 52 1.18 8.81 12.51
N TRP A 53 0.64 8.42 11.37
CA TRP A 53 -0.42 7.41 11.25
C TRP A 53 0.17 6.07 10.83
N ILE A 54 -0.18 4.98 11.50
CA ILE A 54 0.33 3.65 11.15
C ILE A 54 -0.19 3.17 9.79
N GLU A 55 -1.21 3.81 9.29
CA GLU A 55 -1.79 3.59 7.97
C GLU A 55 -0.89 4.05 6.83
N THR A 56 -0.22 5.19 6.99
CA THR A 56 0.46 5.90 5.90
C THR A 56 1.96 6.03 6.09
N GLN A 57 2.43 6.38 7.29
CA GLN A 57 3.84 6.72 7.53
C GLN A 57 4.80 5.54 7.36
N PRO A 58 4.53 4.30 7.79
CA PRO A 58 5.45 3.19 7.53
C PRO A 58 5.63 2.94 6.04
N MET A 59 4.53 2.89 5.27
CA MET A 59 4.56 2.67 3.83
C MET A 59 5.17 3.86 3.08
N GLY A 60 4.74 5.09 3.39
CA GLY A 60 5.28 6.30 2.80
C GLY A 60 6.76 6.49 3.10
N GLY A 61 7.18 6.20 4.34
CA GLY A 61 8.59 6.22 4.74
C GLY A 61 9.43 5.24 3.94
N GLU A 62 8.99 3.99 3.78
CA GLU A 62 9.72 3.00 2.98
C GLU A 62 9.82 3.43 1.51
N MET A 63 8.75 3.93 0.91
CA MET A 63 8.78 4.46 -0.46
C MET A 63 9.72 5.67 -0.61
N TYR A 64 9.86 6.47 0.45
CA TYR A 64 10.77 7.62 0.49
C TYR A 64 12.23 7.25 0.79
N ALA A 65 12.54 6.00 1.15
CA ALA A 65 13.89 5.54 1.50
C ALA A 65 14.92 5.81 0.39
N LYS A 66 14.51 5.69 -0.88
CA LYS A 66 15.34 6.00 -2.03
C LYS A 66 15.76 7.49 -2.13
N ARG A 67 15.14 8.38 -1.33
CA ARG A 67 15.40 9.84 -1.27
C ARG A 67 16.05 10.27 0.03
N ASN A 68 15.55 9.77 1.16
CA ASN A 68 16.07 10.10 2.48
C ASN A 68 15.92 8.91 3.44
N LEU A 69 17.00 8.17 3.60
CA LEU A 69 17.00 6.94 4.37
C LEU A 69 16.81 7.17 5.88
N GLU A 70 17.31 8.29 6.43
CA GLU A 70 17.15 8.63 7.85
C GLU A 70 15.67 8.87 8.19
N VAL A 71 15.00 9.69 7.40
CA VAL A 71 13.57 9.99 7.58
C VAL A 71 12.74 8.71 7.41
N ALA A 72 13.05 7.91 6.39
CA ALA A 72 12.37 6.64 6.14
C ALA A 72 12.47 5.66 7.31
N LEU A 73 13.67 5.56 7.91
CA LEU A 73 13.89 4.73 9.10
C LEU A 73 13.13 5.28 10.30
N ASN A 74 13.14 6.59 10.51
CA ASN A 74 12.42 7.22 11.60
C ASN A 74 10.91 7.00 11.52
N ASN A 75 10.34 6.91 10.31
CA ASN A 75 8.94 6.57 10.08
C ASN A 75 8.56 5.15 10.56
N GLN A 76 9.55 4.27 10.74
CA GLN A 76 9.35 2.95 11.35
C GLN A 76 9.62 3.01 12.87
N LEU A 77 10.75 3.63 13.26
CA LEU A 77 11.21 3.67 14.65
C LEU A 77 10.22 4.36 15.57
N VAL A 78 9.50 5.36 15.10
CA VAL A 78 8.49 6.08 15.91
C VAL A 78 7.42 5.12 16.45
N PHE A 79 7.03 4.11 15.67
CA PHE A 79 6.07 3.09 16.11
C PHE A 79 6.66 2.06 17.06
N PHE A 80 7.94 1.71 16.91
CA PHE A 80 8.63 0.86 17.92
C PHE A 80 8.67 1.57 19.28
N LEU A 81 9.03 2.85 19.27
CA LEU A 81 9.08 3.67 20.49
C LEU A 81 7.71 3.86 21.13
N GLY A 82 6.66 3.90 20.30
CA GLY A 82 5.29 4.05 20.75
C GLY A 82 4.61 2.74 21.15
N GLN A 83 5.25 1.57 21.05
CA GLN A 83 4.61 0.30 21.37
C GLN A 83 4.27 0.21 22.87
N ARG A 84 3.03 -0.17 23.19
CA ARG A 84 2.57 -0.37 24.56
C ARG A 84 3.13 -1.69 25.14
N ALA A 85 3.28 -1.74 26.46
CA ALA A 85 3.89 -2.89 27.14
C ALA A 85 3.20 -4.25 26.89
N ASP A 86 1.89 -4.24 26.55
CA ASP A 86 1.14 -5.44 26.19
C ASP A 86 1.26 -5.84 24.70
N GLY A 87 2.11 -5.13 23.95
CA GLY A 87 2.43 -5.39 22.55
C GLY A 87 1.63 -4.55 21.54
N ARG A 88 0.62 -3.79 21.96
CA ARG A 88 -0.17 -2.98 21.03
C ARG A 88 0.66 -1.86 20.42
N LEU A 89 0.70 -1.81 19.08
CA LEU A 89 1.22 -0.65 18.35
C LEU A 89 0.16 0.47 18.31
N PRO A 90 0.56 1.74 18.38
CA PRO A 90 -0.37 2.86 18.29
C PRO A 90 -0.94 2.99 16.87
N GLY A 91 -2.19 3.42 16.77
CA GLY A 91 -2.80 3.79 15.49
C GLY A 91 -2.30 5.13 14.99
N MET A 92 -2.02 6.05 15.93
CA MET A 92 -1.52 7.39 15.65
C MET A 92 -0.50 7.80 16.71
N ILE A 93 0.42 8.67 16.35
CA ILE A 93 1.36 9.31 17.28
C ILE A 93 1.40 10.81 16.97
N THR A 94 1.28 11.61 18.01
CA THR A 94 1.49 13.07 17.93
C THR A 94 2.91 13.40 18.38
N GLY A 95 3.58 14.27 17.64
CA GLY A 95 4.92 14.78 17.97
C GLY A 95 4.88 15.94 18.97
N GLY A 96 6.05 16.30 19.51
CA GLY A 96 6.23 17.41 20.45
C GLY A 96 7.57 17.34 21.15
N LYS A 97 7.64 17.68 22.44
CA LYS A 97 8.86 17.45 23.24
C LYS A 97 9.22 15.95 23.32
N THR A 98 8.20 15.12 23.31
CA THR A 98 8.24 13.65 23.23
C THR A 98 7.16 13.17 22.28
N ILE A 99 7.13 11.89 21.97
CA ILE A 99 6.02 11.27 21.25
C ILE A 99 4.83 11.02 22.20
N HIS A 100 3.60 11.14 21.65
CA HIS A 100 2.35 10.87 22.36
C HIS A 100 1.54 9.84 21.56
N PRO A 101 1.68 8.54 21.86
CA PRO A 101 0.96 7.47 21.17
C PRO A 101 -0.54 7.45 21.53
N ASP A 102 -1.37 7.19 20.52
CA ASP A 102 -2.82 6.98 20.63
C ASP A 102 -3.16 5.52 20.27
N TYR A 103 -3.94 4.87 21.13
CA TYR A 103 -4.31 3.47 21.00
C TYR A 103 -5.83 3.25 20.84
N GLU A 104 -6.59 4.29 20.55
CA GLU A 104 -8.05 4.20 20.45
C GLU A 104 -8.53 3.55 19.14
N MET A 105 -7.63 3.26 18.19
CA MET A 105 -7.91 2.67 16.88
C MET A 105 -6.74 1.83 16.38
N LEU A 106 -6.99 0.92 15.43
CA LEU A 106 -5.92 0.20 14.70
C LEU A 106 -5.41 1.00 13.49
N GLN A 107 -6.19 1.94 13.01
CA GLN A 107 -5.89 2.92 11.96
C GLN A 107 -5.26 2.28 10.71
N GLY A 108 -5.99 1.37 10.04
CA GLY A 108 -5.56 0.84 8.75
C GLY A 108 -4.18 0.18 8.74
N TYR A 109 -3.75 -0.42 9.82
CA TYR A 109 -2.44 -0.97 10.14
C TYR A 109 -1.60 -1.41 8.93
N CYS A 110 -0.63 -0.62 8.52
CA CYS A 110 0.21 -0.85 7.34
C CYS A 110 1.70 -0.85 7.72
N PHE A 111 2.09 -1.74 8.64
CA PHE A 111 3.41 -1.73 9.25
C PHE A 111 4.33 -2.88 8.84
N PRO A 112 3.88 -4.16 8.73
CA PRO A 112 4.80 -5.30 8.66
C PRO A 112 5.73 -5.29 7.45
N ASP A 113 5.19 -5.16 6.24
CA ASP A 113 5.97 -5.25 5.01
C ASP A 113 6.88 -4.02 4.78
N PRO A 114 6.44 -2.76 4.97
CA PRO A 114 7.33 -1.62 4.91
C PRO A 114 8.48 -1.69 5.92
N ALA A 115 8.20 -2.08 7.16
CA ALA A 115 9.23 -2.22 8.19
C ALA A 115 10.21 -3.35 7.88
N TRP A 116 9.75 -4.46 7.30
CA TRP A 116 10.61 -5.52 6.80
C TRP A 116 11.54 -5.05 5.69
N LYS A 117 11.04 -4.28 4.70
CA LYS A 117 11.87 -3.74 3.62
C LYS A 117 12.91 -2.73 4.12
N MET A 118 12.58 -1.96 5.16
CA MET A 118 13.56 -1.07 5.78
C MET A 118 14.79 -1.80 6.31
N TYR A 119 14.67 -3.04 6.78
CA TYR A 119 15.82 -3.86 7.18
C TYR A 119 16.87 -3.97 6.07
N PHE A 120 16.44 -4.17 4.82
CA PHE A 120 17.34 -4.24 3.67
C PHE A 120 17.87 -2.86 3.27
N TRP A 121 17.01 -1.84 3.27
CA TRP A 121 17.42 -0.47 2.97
C TRP A 121 18.57 0.01 3.85
N ILE A 122 18.58 -0.34 5.13
CA ILE A 122 19.61 0.06 6.11
C ILE A 122 20.80 -0.92 6.19
N GLY A 123 20.91 -1.86 5.25
CA GLY A 123 22.03 -2.79 5.14
C GLY A 123 21.97 -3.94 6.13
N ARG A 124 20.80 -4.45 6.43
CA ARG A 124 20.53 -5.63 7.28
C ARG A 124 21.02 -5.46 8.73
N ASP A 125 20.57 -4.39 9.40
CA ASP A 125 20.89 -4.13 10.79
C ASP A 125 20.22 -5.18 11.71
N HIS A 126 21.03 -5.98 12.38
CA HIS A 126 20.55 -7.10 13.20
C HIS A 126 19.72 -6.65 14.40
N LYS A 127 20.09 -5.51 15.02
CA LYS A 127 19.32 -4.96 16.15
C LYS A 127 17.92 -4.54 15.69
N TYR A 128 17.84 -3.83 14.56
CA TYR A 128 16.57 -3.45 13.97
C TYR A 128 15.68 -4.69 13.70
N LEU A 129 16.27 -5.78 13.19
CA LEU A 129 15.56 -7.02 12.92
C LEU A 129 14.98 -7.66 14.18
N LEU A 130 15.73 -7.68 15.28
CA LEU A 130 15.26 -8.18 16.58
C LEU A 130 14.11 -7.33 17.13
N ASP A 131 14.25 -6.00 17.06
CA ASP A 131 13.24 -5.05 17.53
C ASP A 131 11.95 -5.21 16.69
N LEU A 132 12.06 -5.35 15.37
CA LEU A 132 10.93 -5.59 14.47
C LEU A 132 10.23 -6.92 14.79
N TYR A 133 10.99 -8.00 15.01
CA TYR A 133 10.43 -9.29 15.41
C TYR A 133 9.60 -9.18 16.69
N ALA A 134 10.16 -8.52 17.70
CA ALA A 134 9.49 -8.31 18.99
C ALA A 134 8.22 -7.46 18.83
N ALA A 135 8.29 -6.38 18.05
CA ALA A 135 7.18 -5.47 17.82
C ALA A 135 6.01 -6.17 17.10
N LEU A 136 6.29 -6.87 16.01
CA LEU A 136 5.26 -7.58 15.25
C LEU A 136 4.64 -8.72 16.05
N LYS A 137 5.46 -9.51 16.75
CA LYS A 137 4.97 -10.58 17.62
C LYS A 137 4.07 -10.04 18.71
N GLY A 138 4.49 -8.97 19.40
CA GLY A 138 3.70 -8.34 20.44
C GLY A 138 2.34 -7.84 19.93
N HIS A 139 2.32 -7.24 18.73
CA HIS A 139 1.07 -6.73 18.16
C HIS A 139 0.13 -7.85 17.69
N ASP A 140 0.65 -8.92 17.07
CA ASP A 140 -0.18 -10.07 16.70
C ASP A 140 -0.75 -10.78 17.93
N ASP A 141 0.05 -10.97 18.99
CA ASP A 141 -0.42 -11.51 20.27
C ASP A 141 -1.53 -10.64 20.88
N TYR A 142 -1.40 -9.29 20.78
CA TYR A 142 -2.44 -8.36 21.21
C TYR A 142 -3.72 -8.54 20.38
N LEU A 143 -3.65 -8.59 19.05
CA LEU A 143 -4.81 -8.76 18.19
C LEU A 143 -5.59 -10.04 18.52
N TRP A 144 -4.90 -11.17 18.65
CA TRP A 144 -5.55 -12.45 18.94
C TRP A 144 -6.13 -12.53 20.36
N ARG A 145 -5.52 -11.85 21.31
CA ARG A 145 -6.04 -11.78 22.69
C ARG A 145 -7.28 -10.90 22.82
N THR A 146 -7.35 -9.81 22.05
CA THR A 146 -8.39 -8.80 22.23
C THR A 146 -9.44 -8.80 21.12
N ARG A 147 -9.03 -8.97 19.85
CA ARG A 147 -9.90 -8.83 18.68
C ARG A 147 -10.57 -10.15 18.24
N ASN A 148 -10.44 -11.20 19.01
CA ASN A 148 -11.12 -12.50 18.84
C ASN A 148 -11.97 -12.86 20.06
N PRO A 149 -12.91 -11.98 20.49
CA PRO A 149 -13.66 -12.20 21.74
C PRO A 149 -14.62 -13.40 21.67
N ASN A 150 -15.07 -13.79 20.47
CA ASN A 150 -15.95 -14.93 20.28
C ASN A 150 -15.21 -16.28 20.29
N GLY A 151 -13.88 -16.26 20.16
CA GLY A 151 -13.09 -17.50 20.06
C GLY A 151 -13.27 -18.27 18.74
N ASP A 152 -13.96 -17.69 17.75
CA ASP A 152 -14.24 -18.31 16.44
C ASP A 152 -13.09 -18.17 15.46
N GLY A 153 -12.06 -17.41 15.82
CA GLY A 153 -10.87 -17.16 14.99
C GLY A 153 -11.10 -16.11 13.91
N LEU A 154 -12.14 -15.29 14.03
CA LEU A 154 -12.39 -14.15 13.19
C LEU A 154 -12.08 -12.86 13.96
N LEU A 155 -11.03 -12.17 13.52
CA LEU A 155 -10.64 -10.90 14.11
C LEU A 155 -11.62 -9.80 13.73
N GLN A 156 -11.88 -8.89 14.68
CA GLN A 156 -12.95 -7.90 14.58
C GLN A 156 -12.41 -6.48 14.46
N THR A 157 -13.09 -5.68 13.64
CA THR A 157 -13.06 -4.23 13.72
C THR A 157 -14.10 -3.73 14.72
N TRP A 158 -13.74 -2.77 15.57
CA TRP A 158 -14.60 -2.27 16.65
C TRP A 158 -15.05 -0.84 16.45
N CYS A 159 -14.31 -0.09 15.66
CA CYS A 159 -14.60 1.29 15.34
C CYS A 159 -14.22 1.63 13.89
N THR A 160 -14.75 2.72 13.38
CA THR A 160 -14.56 3.16 11.99
C THR A 160 -13.08 3.29 11.64
N TRP A 161 -12.29 3.88 12.53
CA TRP A 161 -10.89 4.14 12.27
C TRP A 161 -9.96 2.93 12.49
N ASP A 162 -10.49 1.78 12.91
CA ASP A 162 -9.71 0.55 12.85
C ASP A 162 -9.28 0.21 11.42
N THR A 163 -10.10 0.60 10.43
CA THR A 163 -9.81 0.43 9.01
C THR A 163 -9.37 1.72 8.32
N GLY A 164 -9.39 2.87 9.02
CA GLY A 164 -8.99 4.16 8.46
C GLY A 164 -9.98 4.75 7.46
N GLU A 165 -11.26 4.31 7.48
CA GLU A 165 -12.29 4.76 6.52
C GLU A 165 -13.19 5.83 7.15
N ASP A 166 -12.67 7.04 7.22
CA ASP A 166 -13.36 8.17 7.81
C ASP A 166 -14.71 8.43 7.11
N ASN A 167 -15.74 8.65 7.92
CA ASN A 167 -17.09 9.01 7.46
C ASN A 167 -17.77 8.02 6.49
N SER A 168 -17.20 6.85 6.23
CA SER A 168 -17.76 5.89 5.28
C SER A 168 -19.20 5.50 5.62
N THR A 169 -20.09 5.50 4.62
CA THR A 169 -21.48 5.05 4.75
C THR A 169 -21.61 3.61 5.21
N ARG A 170 -20.60 2.79 4.95
CA ARG A 170 -20.45 1.44 5.47
C ARG A 170 -20.53 1.40 7.01
N TYR A 171 -20.03 2.42 7.70
CA TYR A 171 -20.06 2.55 9.15
C TYR A 171 -21.14 3.49 9.65
N THR A 172 -21.37 4.61 8.99
CA THR A 172 -22.29 5.64 9.45
C THR A 172 -23.76 5.24 9.32
N THR A 173 -24.11 4.35 8.39
CA THR A 173 -25.45 3.76 8.25
C THR A 173 -25.69 2.60 9.23
N ARG A 174 -24.61 2.04 9.76
CA ARG A 174 -24.60 0.97 10.74
C ARG A 174 -23.72 1.43 11.88
N TYR A 175 -24.27 1.90 12.95
CA TYR A 175 -23.51 2.54 14.00
C TYR A 175 -22.19 1.81 14.33
N ALA A 176 -21.08 2.49 14.08
CA ALA A 176 -19.77 2.15 14.58
C ALA A 176 -19.13 3.41 15.15
N PRO A 177 -18.64 3.42 16.40
CA PRO A 177 -17.94 4.56 16.95
C PRO A 177 -16.68 4.85 16.09
N THR A 178 -16.24 6.10 16.04
CA THR A 178 -15.02 6.45 15.29
C THR A 178 -13.77 5.92 15.99
N ARG A 179 -13.75 5.91 17.32
CA ARG A 179 -12.66 5.42 18.18
C ARG A 179 -13.20 4.46 19.23
N TRP A 180 -12.31 3.60 19.75
CA TRP A 180 -12.65 2.69 20.83
C TRP A 180 -11.50 2.56 21.83
N PRO A 181 -11.56 3.26 22.98
CA PRO A 181 -10.43 3.36 23.92
C PRO A 181 -10.20 2.12 24.79
N PHE A 182 -10.99 1.07 24.62
CA PHE A 182 -10.97 -0.11 25.49
C PHE A 182 -10.41 -1.34 24.77
N ASP A 183 -9.88 -2.28 25.54
CA ASP A 183 -9.39 -3.58 25.05
C ASP A 183 -10.47 -4.69 25.17
N PHE A 184 -11.74 -4.32 25.17
CA PHE A 184 -12.89 -5.21 25.10
C PHE A 184 -13.90 -4.69 24.06
N PRO A 185 -14.67 -5.57 23.40
CA PRO A 185 -15.53 -5.20 22.29
C PRO A 185 -16.67 -4.27 22.72
N PRO A 186 -17.15 -3.40 21.81
CA PRO A 186 -18.39 -2.66 22.03
C PRO A 186 -19.56 -3.64 22.18
N VAL A 187 -20.32 -3.50 23.25
CA VAL A 187 -21.51 -4.33 23.52
C VAL A 187 -22.76 -3.53 23.17
N GLY A 188 -23.56 -4.02 22.23
CA GLY A 188 -24.69 -3.30 21.62
C GLY A 188 -25.75 -2.76 22.58
N ASP A 189 -25.98 -3.39 23.74
CA ASP A 189 -27.04 -3.02 24.67
C ASP A 189 -26.55 -2.58 26.06
N ARG A 190 -25.27 -2.64 26.31
CA ARG A 190 -24.70 -2.21 27.57
C ARG A 190 -23.91 -0.95 27.37
N LEU A 191 -24.42 0.17 27.87
CA LEU A 191 -23.54 1.25 28.27
C LEU A 191 -22.48 0.61 29.18
N PRO A 192 -21.20 0.91 28.95
CA PRO A 192 -20.15 0.40 29.82
C PRO A 192 -20.53 0.71 31.27
N ASP A 193 -20.17 -0.23 32.15
CA ASP A 193 -20.19 -0.13 33.60
C ASP A 193 -19.84 1.32 34.05
N PRO A 194 -20.40 1.81 35.19
CA PRO A 194 -20.03 3.11 35.79
C PRO A 194 -18.55 3.35 36.02
N GLN A 195 -17.71 2.32 35.95
CA GLN A 195 -16.24 2.43 35.96
C GLN A 195 -15.62 2.97 34.66
N VAL A 196 -16.40 3.17 33.60
CA VAL A 196 -15.92 3.75 32.33
C VAL A 196 -15.54 5.22 32.54
N PRO A 197 -14.36 5.65 32.08
CA PRO A 197 -13.89 7.01 32.23
C PRO A 197 -14.91 8.07 31.78
N ALA A 198 -14.99 9.18 32.48
CA ALA A 198 -15.97 10.24 32.25
C ALA A 198 -15.92 10.81 30.81
N ASN A 199 -14.73 10.83 30.18
CA ASN A 199 -14.53 11.25 28.78
C ASN A 199 -15.27 10.35 27.78
N PHE A 200 -15.36 9.04 28.01
CA PHE A 200 -16.15 8.15 27.15
C PHE A 200 -17.65 8.35 27.34
N ARG A 201 -18.11 8.56 28.58
CA ARG A 201 -19.52 8.90 28.81
C ARG A 201 -19.92 10.18 28.07
N ASN A 202 -19.03 11.15 28.04
CA ASN A 202 -19.23 12.40 27.30
C ASN A 202 -19.18 12.16 25.78
N TYR A 203 -18.27 11.32 25.29
CA TYR A 203 -18.21 10.93 23.87
C TYR A 203 -19.49 10.20 23.46
N TRP A 204 -19.95 9.20 24.25
CA TRP A 204 -21.19 8.48 23.98
C TRP A 204 -22.42 9.42 24.07
N ALA A 205 -22.47 10.31 25.04
CA ALA A 205 -23.53 11.32 25.16
C ALA A 205 -23.54 12.27 23.95
N THR A 206 -22.39 12.61 23.40
CA THR A 206 -22.28 13.52 22.26
C THR A 206 -22.66 12.85 20.93
N TYR A 207 -22.28 11.59 20.73
CA TYR A 207 -22.44 10.92 19.44
C TYR A 207 -23.44 9.74 19.47
N GLY A 208 -23.65 9.11 20.62
CA GLY A 208 -24.52 7.94 20.77
C GLY A 208 -26.02 8.22 20.59
N HIS A 209 -26.46 9.48 20.75
CA HIS A 209 -27.88 9.86 20.61
C HIS A 209 -28.38 9.87 19.15
N LYS A 210 -27.47 9.80 18.16
CA LYS A 210 -27.84 9.79 16.74
C LYS A 210 -28.36 8.44 16.25
N PHE A 211 -28.24 7.37 17.06
CA PHE A 211 -28.52 6.01 16.62
C PHE A 211 -29.33 5.25 17.68
N THR A 212 -30.31 4.48 17.24
CA THR A 212 -31.01 3.53 18.11
C THR A 212 -30.12 2.32 18.39
N ARG A 213 -30.24 1.70 19.57
CA ARG A 213 -29.43 0.53 19.98
C ARG A 213 -29.50 -0.65 18.99
N SER A 214 -30.61 -0.80 18.28
CA SER A 214 -30.80 -1.82 17.25
C SER A 214 -29.97 -1.57 15.98
N GLN A 215 -29.45 -0.37 15.78
CA GLN A 215 -28.62 -0.01 14.61
C GLN A 215 -27.12 -0.23 14.86
N VAL A 216 -26.71 -0.57 16.08
CA VAL A 216 -25.30 -0.86 16.41
C VAL A 216 -24.94 -2.26 15.93
N LEU A 217 -24.28 -2.36 14.80
CA LEU A 217 -23.84 -3.63 14.23
C LEU A 217 -22.36 -3.95 14.48
N ALA A 218 -21.57 -2.99 14.97
CA ALA A 218 -20.22 -3.28 15.46
C ALA A 218 -20.29 -4.15 16.74
N PRO A 219 -19.32 -5.05 16.97
CA PRO A 219 -18.13 -5.30 16.16
C PRO A 219 -18.42 -6.11 14.88
N PHE A 220 -17.52 -5.96 13.87
CA PHE A 220 -17.59 -6.71 12.62
C PHE A 220 -16.45 -7.72 12.54
N ALA A 221 -16.68 -8.96 12.11
CA ALA A 221 -15.61 -9.83 11.65
C ALA A 221 -15.05 -9.25 10.35
N SER A 222 -13.78 -8.87 10.35
CA SER A 222 -13.22 -7.95 9.36
C SER A 222 -12.14 -8.58 8.50
N MET A 223 -12.28 -8.46 7.17
CA MET A 223 -11.23 -8.83 6.23
C MET A 223 -9.93 -8.04 6.46
N ASP A 224 -10.04 -6.76 6.85
CA ASP A 224 -8.88 -5.92 7.14
C ASP A 224 -8.09 -6.44 8.34
N VAL A 225 -8.74 -6.68 9.48
CA VAL A 225 -8.04 -7.11 10.69
C VAL A 225 -7.48 -8.53 10.54
N MET A 226 -8.16 -9.41 9.78
CA MET A 226 -7.59 -10.70 9.36
C MET A 226 -6.33 -10.49 8.50
N ALA A 227 -6.37 -9.57 7.55
CA ALA A 227 -5.22 -9.27 6.69
C ALA A 227 -4.04 -8.63 7.47
N TYR A 228 -4.30 -7.83 8.49
CA TYR A 228 -3.26 -7.30 9.38
C TYR A 228 -2.50 -8.42 10.08
N SER A 229 -3.19 -9.37 10.69
CA SER A 229 -2.57 -10.54 11.33
C SER A 229 -1.85 -11.42 10.31
N TYR A 230 -2.46 -11.68 9.14
CA TYR A 230 -1.81 -12.44 8.07
C TYR A 230 -0.47 -11.81 7.69
N SER A 231 -0.45 -10.52 7.37
CA SER A 231 0.76 -9.80 6.98
C SER A 231 1.81 -9.80 8.09
N GLY A 232 1.39 -9.60 9.34
CA GLY A 232 2.26 -9.69 10.52
C GLY A 232 2.92 -11.05 10.64
N ARG A 233 2.14 -12.14 10.56
CA ARG A 233 2.63 -13.53 10.68
C ARG A 233 3.50 -13.95 9.49
N ALA A 234 3.13 -13.54 8.26
CA ALA A 234 3.94 -13.81 7.08
C ALA A 234 5.30 -13.11 7.17
N THR A 235 5.32 -11.87 7.66
CA THR A 235 6.57 -11.13 7.90
C THR A 235 7.38 -11.74 9.04
N LEU A 236 6.74 -12.16 10.13
CA LEU A 236 7.41 -12.88 11.23
C LEU A 236 8.04 -14.18 10.76
N ALA A 237 7.43 -14.89 9.80
CA ALA A 237 8.04 -16.09 9.20
C ALA A 237 9.33 -15.75 8.44
N LYS A 238 9.33 -14.67 7.64
CA LYS A 238 10.53 -14.17 6.94
C LYS A 238 11.64 -13.77 7.93
N ILE A 239 11.29 -13.01 8.97
CA ILE A 239 12.24 -12.59 10.00
C ILE A 239 12.78 -13.79 10.77
N ALA A 240 11.94 -14.76 11.12
CA ALA A 240 12.36 -15.98 11.81
C ALA A 240 13.33 -16.81 10.98
N HIS A 241 13.15 -16.87 9.66
CA HIS A 241 14.09 -17.47 8.71
C HIS A 241 15.45 -16.73 8.74
N GLU A 242 15.45 -15.42 8.58
CA GLU A 242 16.66 -14.58 8.56
C GLU A 242 17.43 -14.65 9.89
N LEU A 243 16.72 -14.73 11.02
CA LEU A 243 17.31 -14.89 12.35
C LEU A 243 17.78 -16.33 12.64
N GLY A 244 17.37 -17.33 11.86
CA GLY A 244 17.65 -18.74 12.13
C GLY A 244 17.11 -19.23 13.49
N ASN A 245 16.01 -18.62 14.00
CA ASN A 245 15.51 -18.87 15.36
C ASN A 245 14.56 -20.09 15.50
N GLY A 246 14.38 -20.87 14.42
CA GLY A 246 13.56 -22.08 14.38
C GLY A 246 12.04 -21.87 14.40
N ARG A 247 11.56 -20.61 14.35
CA ARG A 247 10.13 -20.29 14.42
C ARG A 247 9.48 -20.04 13.05
N GLU A 248 10.21 -20.14 11.94
CA GLU A 248 9.69 -19.90 10.59
C GLU A 248 8.43 -20.72 10.30
N LYS A 249 8.51 -22.04 10.48
CA LYS A 249 7.38 -22.96 10.22
C LYS A 249 6.14 -22.62 11.05
N PHE A 250 6.32 -22.25 12.31
CA PHE A 250 5.23 -21.85 13.20
C PHE A 250 4.50 -20.62 12.66
N TRP A 251 5.25 -19.59 12.28
CA TRP A 251 4.64 -18.34 11.77
C TRP A 251 4.03 -18.53 10.38
N ARG A 252 4.68 -19.31 9.51
CA ARG A 252 4.15 -19.63 8.18
C ARG A 252 2.81 -20.38 8.28
N GLN A 253 2.71 -21.38 9.18
CA GLN A 253 1.46 -22.09 9.43
C GLN A 253 0.41 -21.14 10.01
N GLY A 254 0.78 -20.30 10.99
CA GLY A 254 -0.14 -19.32 11.56
C GLY A 254 -0.71 -18.33 10.54
N ALA A 255 0.10 -17.90 9.55
CA ALA A 255 -0.38 -17.08 8.44
C ALA A 255 -1.33 -17.87 7.53
N ALA A 256 -0.99 -19.12 7.19
CA ALA A 256 -1.85 -20.00 6.39
C ALA A 256 -3.22 -20.23 7.06
N ASP A 257 -3.24 -20.43 8.37
CA ASP A 257 -4.48 -20.63 9.14
C ASP A 257 -5.36 -19.38 9.11
N VAL A 258 -4.77 -18.17 9.21
CA VAL A 258 -5.51 -16.90 9.09
C VAL A 258 -6.12 -16.76 7.69
N ARG A 259 -5.36 -17.04 6.63
CA ARG A 259 -5.85 -17.04 5.25
C ARG A 259 -7.00 -18.02 5.07
N GLN A 260 -6.86 -19.25 5.57
CA GLN A 260 -7.89 -20.26 5.43
C GLN A 260 -9.21 -19.83 6.09
N ARG A 261 -9.14 -19.25 7.29
CA ARG A 261 -10.33 -18.71 7.99
C ARG A 261 -11.00 -17.57 7.20
N LEU A 262 -10.21 -16.66 6.60
CA LEU A 262 -10.76 -15.63 5.73
C LEU A 262 -11.51 -16.25 4.55
N ILE A 263 -10.93 -17.27 3.89
CA ILE A 263 -11.54 -17.98 2.76
C ILE A 263 -12.86 -18.64 3.19
N ASP A 264 -12.85 -19.37 4.30
CA ASP A 264 -13.99 -20.16 4.75
C ASP A 264 -15.16 -19.28 5.22
N HIS A 265 -14.89 -18.08 5.70
CA HIS A 265 -15.90 -17.27 6.38
C HIS A 265 -16.21 -15.94 5.69
N LEU A 266 -15.26 -15.30 5.03
CA LEU A 266 -15.44 -13.95 4.46
C LEU A 266 -15.43 -13.94 2.93
N TRP A 267 -14.76 -14.88 2.26
CA TRP A 267 -14.77 -14.96 0.81
C TRP A 267 -16.09 -15.50 0.26
N ASN A 268 -16.65 -14.81 -0.73
CA ASN A 268 -17.82 -15.27 -1.45
C ASN A 268 -17.44 -15.67 -2.89
N PRO A 269 -17.35 -16.97 -3.20
CA PRO A 269 -16.88 -17.45 -4.50
C PRO A 269 -17.87 -17.16 -5.66
N LYS A 270 -19.12 -16.81 -5.36
CA LYS A 270 -20.11 -16.41 -6.37
C LYS A 270 -20.05 -14.93 -6.70
N ARG A 271 -19.57 -14.13 -5.76
CA ARG A 271 -19.39 -12.69 -5.90
C ARG A 271 -17.93 -12.31 -6.08
N HIS A 272 -16.99 -13.24 -6.08
CA HIS A 272 -15.54 -13.04 -6.29
C HIS A 272 -14.93 -11.94 -5.41
N ALA A 273 -15.42 -11.79 -4.17
CA ALA A 273 -14.98 -10.78 -3.22
C ALA A 273 -15.15 -11.25 -1.77
N CYS A 274 -14.39 -10.66 -0.86
CA CYS A 274 -14.59 -10.78 0.58
C CYS A 274 -15.66 -9.80 1.05
N PHE A 275 -16.42 -10.23 2.05
CA PHE A 275 -17.44 -9.45 2.74
C PHE A 275 -17.29 -9.64 4.24
N ASP A 276 -17.25 -8.54 4.97
CA ASP A 276 -17.25 -8.56 6.43
C ASP A 276 -18.55 -9.18 6.97
N ARG A 277 -18.53 -9.61 8.21
CA ARG A 277 -19.73 -10.11 8.89
C ARG A 277 -20.06 -9.27 10.10
N ASP A 278 -21.33 -8.90 10.21
CA ASP A 278 -21.82 -8.20 11.37
C ASP A 278 -21.79 -9.10 12.64
N ARG A 279 -22.13 -8.53 13.80
CA ARG A 279 -22.13 -9.24 15.09
C ARG A 279 -23.09 -10.45 15.15
N THR A 280 -24.01 -10.58 14.20
CA THR A 280 -24.94 -11.72 14.09
C THR A 280 -24.39 -12.81 13.16
N GLY A 281 -23.23 -12.58 12.55
CA GLY A 281 -22.61 -13.47 11.56
C GLY A 281 -23.17 -13.31 10.14
N LYS A 282 -24.05 -12.32 9.92
CA LYS A 282 -24.61 -12.04 8.59
C LYS A 282 -23.59 -11.29 7.74
N PRO A 283 -23.36 -11.67 6.48
CA PRO A 283 -22.52 -10.91 5.57
C PRO A 283 -23.00 -9.47 5.39
N MET A 284 -22.09 -8.54 5.43
CA MET A 284 -22.28 -7.15 5.02
C MET A 284 -22.07 -7.10 3.51
N GLU A 285 -23.06 -6.59 2.76
CA GLU A 285 -23.10 -6.81 1.32
C GLU A 285 -22.40 -5.72 0.49
N GLU A 286 -21.81 -4.72 1.12
CA GLU A 286 -21.12 -3.64 0.44
C GLU A 286 -19.88 -4.15 -0.29
N LEU A 287 -19.78 -3.78 -1.56
CA LEU A 287 -18.61 -4.06 -2.37
C LEU A 287 -17.61 -2.91 -2.24
N ILE A 288 -16.55 -3.15 -1.48
CA ILE A 288 -15.60 -2.15 -1.02
C ILE A 288 -14.19 -2.41 -1.53
N HIS A 289 -13.42 -1.33 -1.65
CA HIS A 289 -12.02 -1.36 -2.07
C HIS A 289 -11.08 -2.10 -1.09
N ASN A 290 -11.55 -2.43 0.13
CA ASN A 290 -10.76 -3.17 1.13
C ASN A 290 -10.32 -4.56 0.63
N ASN A 291 -11.01 -5.11 -0.36
CA ASN A 291 -10.52 -6.29 -1.08
C ASN A 291 -9.15 -6.05 -1.74
N LEU A 292 -8.94 -4.88 -2.38
CA LEU A 292 -7.62 -4.47 -2.89
C LEU A 292 -6.61 -4.31 -1.75
N ARG A 293 -7.05 -3.80 -0.60
CA ARG A 293 -6.23 -3.69 0.60
C ARG A 293 -5.81 -5.07 1.13
N ALA A 294 -6.72 -6.05 1.13
CA ALA A 294 -6.40 -7.45 1.45
C ALA A 294 -5.35 -8.03 0.49
N MET A 295 -5.41 -7.69 -0.80
CA MET A 295 -4.36 -8.03 -1.78
C MET A 295 -3.02 -7.37 -1.43
N TYR A 296 -3.01 -6.11 -1.00
CA TYR A 296 -1.78 -5.43 -0.56
C TYR A 296 -1.08 -6.19 0.58
N TYR A 297 -1.84 -6.72 1.55
CA TYR A 297 -1.32 -7.55 2.64
C TYR A 297 -0.95 -8.98 2.21
N GLY A 298 -1.28 -9.40 0.99
CA GLY A 298 -0.95 -10.71 0.43
C GLY A 298 -1.83 -11.87 0.95
N ILE A 299 -2.97 -11.59 1.61
CA ILE A 299 -3.82 -12.64 2.18
C ILE A 299 -4.64 -13.39 1.12
N PHE A 300 -4.92 -12.81 -0.05
CA PHE A 300 -5.62 -13.51 -1.11
C PHE A 300 -4.76 -14.64 -1.70
N THR A 301 -5.39 -15.67 -2.23
CA THR A 301 -4.74 -16.58 -3.16
C THR A 301 -4.62 -15.92 -4.53
N GLN A 302 -3.76 -16.43 -5.42
CA GLN A 302 -3.66 -15.94 -6.79
C GLN A 302 -5.03 -15.93 -7.46
N LYS A 303 -5.78 -17.03 -7.37
CA LYS A 303 -7.13 -17.14 -7.94
C LYS A 303 -8.10 -16.07 -7.41
N MET A 304 -8.10 -15.81 -6.10
CA MET A 304 -8.97 -14.78 -5.51
C MET A 304 -8.62 -13.38 -6.05
N ALA A 305 -7.33 -13.07 -6.16
CA ALA A 305 -6.86 -11.79 -6.68
C ALA A 305 -7.23 -11.64 -8.16
N ASP A 306 -6.95 -12.64 -8.99
CA ASP A 306 -7.29 -12.66 -10.41
C ASP A 306 -8.79 -12.47 -10.64
N GLU A 307 -9.62 -13.17 -9.83
CA GLU A 307 -11.08 -13.04 -9.90
C GLU A 307 -11.54 -11.64 -9.46
N PHE A 308 -11.01 -11.09 -8.34
CA PHE A 308 -11.39 -9.77 -7.88
C PHE A 308 -10.99 -8.68 -8.89
N ILE A 309 -9.78 -8.76 -9.46
CA ILE A 309 -9.34 -7.81 -10.49
C ILE A 309 -10.25 -7.91 -11.72
N ARG A 310 -10.50 -9.12 -12.21
CA ARG A 310 -11.28 -9.35 -13.42
C ARG A 310 -12.72 -8.89 -13.28
N TYR A 311 -13.39 -9.27 -12.20
CA TYR A 311 -14.83 -9.04 -12.07
C TYR A 311 -15.16 -7.67 -11.49
N HIS A 312 -14.24 -7.05 -10.73
CA HIS A 312 -14.51 -5.85 -9.97
C HIS A 312 -13.58 -4.69 -10.32
N ILE A 313 -12.25 -4.84 -10.17
CA ILE A 313 -11.32 -3.70 -10.37
C ILE A 313 -11.44 -3.15 -11.80
N LEU A 314 -11.48 -4.01 -12.81
CA LEU A 314 -11.58 -3.62 -14.22
C LEU A 314 -13.02 -3.49 -14.74
N ASN A 315 -14.01 -3.52 -13.85
CA ASN A 315 -15.41 -3.36 -14.19
C ASN A 315 -15.84 -1.88 -14.18
N PRO A 316 -16.19 -1.28 -15.34
CA PRO A 316 -16.60 0.13 -15.41
C PRO A 316 -17.87 0.44 -14.61
N ALA A 317 -18.73 -0.55 -14.37
CA ALA A 317 -19.93 -0.40 -13.56
C ALA A 317 -19.64 -0.42 -12.04
N GLU A 318 -18.39 -0.65 -11.63
CA GLU A 318 -17.99 -0.81 -10.23
C GLU A 318 -16.78 0.07 -9.87
N PHE A 319 -15.55 -0.43 -10.13
CA PHE A 319 -14.32 0.25 -9.72
C PHE A 319 -13.52 0.88 -10.88
N TRP A 320 -13.79 0.51 -12.15
CA TRP A 320 -13.05 1.06 -13.28
C TRP A 320 -13.72 2.31 -13.87
N THR A 321 -13.97 3.28 -13.03
CA THR A 321 -14.49 4.59 -13.42
C THR A 321 -13.44 5.44 -14.15
N PRO A 322 -13.78 6.60 -14.76
CA PRO A 322 -12.80 7.53 -15.32
C PRO A 322 -11.64 7.85 -14.38
N MET A 323 -11.90 8.02 -13.08
CA MET A 323 -10.89 7.99 -12.02
C MET A 323 -11.13 6.72 -11.20
N PRO A 324 -10.36 5.64 -11.42
CA PRO A 324 -10.64 4.32 -10.84
C PRO A 324 -10.47 4.23 -9.33
N LEU A 325 -10.93 3.10 -8.80
CA LEU A 325 -10.82 2.70 -7.41
C LEU A 325 -11.63 3.56 -6.43
N PRO A 326 -12.93 3.86 -6.71
CA PRO A 326 -13.79 4.41 -5.69
C PRO A 326 -13.75 3.52 -4.43
N SER A 327 -13.93 4.12 -3.26
CA SER A 327 -13.85 3.36 -1.99
C SER A 327 -15.00 2.36 -1.81
N ILE A 328 -16.15 2.65 -2.41
CA ILE A 328 -17.29 1.73 -2.56
C ILE A 328 -17.64 1.67 -4.05
N ALA A 329 -17.98 0.49 -4.58
CA ALA A 329 -18.34 0.32 -5.98
C ALA A 329 -19.49 1.26 -6.39
N VAL A 330 -19.39 1.91 -7.56
CA VAL A 330 -20.34 2.99 -7.94
C VAL A 330 -21.77 2.51 -8.15
N ASN A 331 -21.99 1.22 -8.37
CA ASN A 331 -23.31 0.60 -8.44
C ASN A 331 -23.83 0.06 -7.11
N ASP A 332 -23.05 0.19 -6.02
CA ASP A 332 -23.46 -0.27 -4.70
C ASP A 332 -24.46 0.71 -4.06
N PRO A 333 -25.51 0.22 -3.38
CA PRO A 333 -26.49 1.10 -2.70
C PRO A 333 -25.89 2.03 -1.64
N PHE A 334 -24.74 1.68 -1.10
CA PHE A 334 -24.02 2.50 -0.10
C PHE A 334 -23.09 3.54 -0.70
N PHE A 335 -22.87 3.50 -2.02
CA PHE A 335 -22.05 4.50 -2.71
C PHE A 335 -22.59 5.92 -2.50
N ARG A 336 -21.68 6.84 -2.15
CA ARG A 336 -21.95 8.28 -2.08
C ARG A 336 -20.73 9.03 -2.62
N ASN A 337 -20.93 9.88 -3.58
CA ASN A 337 -19.87 10.74 -4.13
C ASN A 337 -19.68 11.99 -3.25
N ASN A 338 -19.27 11.77 -2.00
CA ASN A 338 -19.03 12.83 -1.02
C ASN A 338 -17.55 13.21 -1.00
N SER A 339 -17.29 14.52 -0.85
CA SER A 339 -15.97 15.10 -0.61
C SER A 339 -15.60 15.16 0.88
N ASP A 340 -14.45 15.77 1.18
CA ASP A 340 -14.04 16.14 2.55
C ASP A 340 -13.76 14.96 3.47
N ASN A 341 -12.87 14.06 3.02
CA ASN A 341 -12.43 12.86 3.76
C ASN A 341 -13.59 11.92 4.07
N ASP A 342 -14.37 11.60 3.03
CA ASP A 342 -15.49 10.67 3.13
C ASP A 342 -15.23 9.42 2.27
N TRP A 343 -14.97 8.29 2.92
CA TRP A 343 -14.68 7.01 2.29
C TRP A 343 -15.96 6.27 1.84
N SER A 344 -16.95 7.03 1.35
CA SER A 344 -18.22 6.47 0.88
C SER A 344 -18.27 6.21 -0.63
N GLY A 345 -17.25 6.61 -1.39
CA GLY A 345 -17.28 6.35 -2.83
C GLY A 345 -16.22 7.08 -3.65
N GLN A 346 -15.55 8.11 -3.14
CA GLN A 346 -14.49 8.76 -3.90
C GLN A 346 -13.19 7.95 -3.89
N PRO A 347 -12.43 7.93 -5.02
CA PRO A 347 -11.07 7.41 -5.06
C PRO A 347 -10.15 8.24 -4.17
N GLU A 348 -9.28 7.54 -3.43
CA GLU A 348 -8.34 8.11 -2.47
C GLU A 348 -6.91 7.96 -2.97
N GLY A 349 -6.07 8.97 -2.79
CA GLY A 349 -4.65 8.89 -3.13
C GLY A 349 -3.93 7.75 -2.43
N LEU A 350 -4.30 7.46 -1.19
CA LEU A 350 -3.79 6.33 -0.42
C LEU A 350 -4.15 4.96 -1.05
N THR A 351 -5.31 4.85 -1.67
CA THR A 351 -5.71 3.64 -2.39
C THR A 351 -4.82 3.41 -3.61
N TYR A 352 -4.49 4.48 -4.36
CA TYR A 352 -3.53 4.40 -5.47
C TYR A 352 -2.13 4.00 -5.01
N GLN A 353 -1.66 4.53 -3.89
CA GLN A 353 -0.38 4.17 -3.30
C GLN A 353 -0.30 2.67 -2.96
N ARG A 354 -1.36 2.12 -2.36
CA ARG A 354 -1.47 0.69 -2.02
C ARG A 354 -1.65 -0.19 -3.24
N ALA A 355 -2.36 0.30 -4.27
CA ALA A 355 -2.69 -0.48 -5.46
C ALA A 355 -1.45 -0.97 -6.21
N ILE A 356 -0.35 -0.21 -6.21
CA ILE A 356 0.91 -0.63 -6.83
C ILE A 356 1.31 -2.00 -6.31
N ARG A 357 1.51 -2.13 -5.01
CA ARG A 357 1.94 -3.39 -4.39
C ARG A 357 0.84 -4.45 -4.39
N ALA A 358 -0.42 -4.05 -4.20
CA ALA A 358 -1.55 -4.96 -4.26
C ALA A 358 -1.61 -5.73 -5.59
N LEU A 359 -1.34 -5.06 -6.69
CA LEU A 359 -1.31 -5.64 -8.03
C LEU A 359 0.00 -6.39 -8.29
N GLU A 360 1.15 -5.81 -7.94
CA GLU A 360 2.48 -6.44 -8.11
C GLU A 360 2.60 -7.77 -7.34
N ASN A 361 2.00 -7.89 -6.16
CA ASN A 361 1.97 -9.14 -5.38
C ASN A 361 1.39 -10.34 -6.14
N TYR A 362 0.56 -10.08 -7.15
CA TYR A 362 -0.13 -11.11 -7.93
C TYR A 362 0.22 -11.05 -9.42
N GLY A 363 1.29 -10.33 -9.80
CA GLY A 363 1.79 -10.29 -11.16
C GLY A 363 0.98 -9.44 -12.14
N HIS A 364 0.13 -8.53 -11.64
CA HIS A 364 -0.69 -7.62 -12.44
C HIS A 364 0.03 -6.31 -12.76
N PHE A 365 1.13 -6.39 -13.49
CA PHE A 365 2.02 -5.25 -13.77
C PHE A 365 1.45 -4.28 -14.81
N ALA A 366 0.71 -4.79 -15.79
CA ALA A 366 0.06 -3.95 -16.80
C ALA A 366 -1.08 -3.12 -16.21
N GLU A 367 -1.79 -3.65 -15.19
CA GLU A 367 -2.82 -2.93 -14.45
C GLU A 367 -2.22 -1.80 -13.61
N VAL A 368 -1.00 -1.97 -13.08
CA VAL A 368 -0.25 -0.87 -12.45
C VAL A 368 -0.03 0.26 -13.45
N THR A 369 0.38 -0.07 -14.68
CA THR A 369 0.55 0.92 -15.75
C THR A 369 -0.76 1.67 -16.07
N LEU A 370 -1.88 0.94 -16.20
CA LEU A 370 -3.19 1.54 -16.49
C LEU A 370 -3.61 2.52 -15.39
N LEU A 371 -3.47 2.13 -14.12
CA LEU A 371 -3.78 3.00 -12.98
C LEU A 371 -2.85 4.22 -12.91
N GLY A 372 -1.54 4.01 -13.15
CA GLY A 372 -0.55 5.08 -13.17
C GLY A 372 -0.85 6.14 -14.21
N ARG A 373 -1.20 5.75 -15.44
CA ARG A 373 -1.62 6.67 -16.50
C ARG A 373 -2.81 7.54 -16.08
N LYS A 374 -3.82 6.93 -15.46
CA LYS A 374 -5.02 7.66 -15.02
C LYS A 374 -4.71 8.63 -13.87
N LEU A 375 -3.97 8.21 -12.87
CA LEU A 375 -3.58 9.09 -11.75
C LEU A 375 -2.71 10.26 -12.23
N ILE A 376 -1.65 9.98 -12.99
CA ILE A 376 -0.72 10.99 -13.53
C ILE A 376 -1.49 12.01 -14.39
N ALA A 377 -2.41 11.53 -15.24
CA ALA A 377 -3.23 12.42 -16.05
C ALA A 377 -4.19 13.28 -15.22
N ALA A 378 -4.80 12.74 -14.17
CA ALA A 378 -5.71 13.48 -13.30
C ALA A 378 -4.98 14.54 -12.49
N VAL A 379 -3.88 14.16 -11.81
CA VAL A 379 -3.08 15.09 -11.00
C VAL A 379 -2.39 16.13 -11.90
N GLY A 380 -1.87 15.72 -13.07
CA GLY A 380 -1.19 16.61 -14.00
C GLY A 380 -2.07 17.71 -14.60
N ARG A 381 -3.37 17.44 -14.80
CA ARG A 381 -4.31 18.47 -15.29
C ARG A 381 -4.53 19.60 -14.30
N GLU A 382 -4.59 19.27 -13.01
CA GLU A 382 -4.95 20.21 -11.94
C GLU A 382 -3.72 20.76 -11.21
N GLY A 383 -2.56 20.11 -11.32
CA GLY A 383 -1.33 20.46 -10.61
C GLY A 383 -1.43 20.33 -9.09
N ARG A 384 -2.36 19.50 -8.59
CA ARG A 384 -2.68 19.37 -7.16
C ARG A 384 -2.66 17.93 -6.69
N PHE A 385 -2.00 17.70 -5.57
CA PHE A 385 -1.89 16.39 -4.92
C PHE A 385 -2.88 16.34 -3.76
N THR A 386 -4.13 16.03 -4.07
CA THR A 386 -5.22 15.99 -3.08
C THR A 386 -5.44 14.59 -2.56
N GLN A 387 -6.17 14.47 -1.44
CA GLN A 387 -6.56 13.19 -0.88
C GLN A 387 -7.58 12.49 -1.80
N GLN A 388 -8.63 13.20 -2.25
CA GLN A 388 -9.78 12.64 -2.93
C GLN A 388 -10.00 13.20 -4.33
N PHE A 389 -10.63 12.37 -5.15
CA PHE A 389 -10.99 12.68 -6.53
C PHE A 389 -12.44 12.28 -6.80
N ASP A 390 -13.14 13.03 -7.64
CA ASP A 390 -14.44 12.62 -8.16
C ASP A 390 -14.25 11.44 -9.13
N PRO A 391 -14.94 10.30 -8.93
CA PRO A 391 -14.73 9.08 -9.72
C PRO A 391 -15.13 9.23 -11.20
N PHE A 392 -16.03 10.15 -11.52
CA PHE A 392 -16.58 10.32 -12.88
C PHE A 392 -15.85 11.39 -13.68
N THR A 393 -15.25 12.37 -13.04
CA THR A 393 -14.56 13.47 -13.71
C THR A 393 -13.05 13.48 -13.51
N GLY A 394 -12.56 12.79 -12.49
CA GLY A 394 -11.16 12.81 -12.07
C GLY A 394 -10.70 14.15 -11.49
N LYS A 395 -11.64 15.05 -11.14
CA LYS A 395 -11.31 16.32 -10.52
C LYS A 395 -11.02 16.17 -9.03
N PRO A 396 -10.06 16.91 -8.48
CA PRO A 396 -9.85 17.00 -7.04
C PRO A 396 -11.11 17.50 -6.31
N THR A 397 -11.47 16.87 -5.21
CA THR A 397 -12.66 17.21 -4.42
C THR A 397 -12.35 17.71 -3.01
N SER A 398 -11.09 17.60 -2.59
CA SER A 398 -10.59 18.14 -1.31
C SER A 398 -9.66 19.35 -1.56
N PRO A 399 -10.19 20.52 -1.94
CA PRO A 399 -9.40 21.64 -2.43
C PRO A 399 -8.46 22.26 -1.38
N LYS A 400 -8.69 22.00 -0.10
CA LYS A 400 -7.86 22.50 1.01
C LYS A 400 -6.69 21.59 1.35
N GLN A 401 -6.62 20.41 0.74
CA GLN A 401 -5.66 19.35 1.08
C GLN A 401 -4.66 19.13 -0.06
N ASP A 402 -4.04 20.18 -0.57
CA ASP A 402 -2.88 20.04 -1.46
C ASP A 402 -1.65 19.53 -0.67
N ALA A 403 -0.70 18.91 -1.36
CA ALA A 403 0.46 18.23 -0.78
C ALA A 403 0.14 17.01 0.09
N TYR A 404 -0.91 16.26 -0.26
CA TYR A 404 -1.21 14.98 0.37
C TYR A 404 -0.18 13.91 -0.04
N GLY A 405 0.67 13.49 0.88
CA GLY A 405 1.82 12.61 0.65
C GLY A 405 1.50 11.28 -0.02
N PRO A 406 0.43 10.55 0.35
CA PRO A 406 0.06 9.32 -0.36
C PRO A 406 -0.18 9.52 -1.86
N THR A 407 -0.81 10.62 -2.29
CA THR A 407 -0.98 10.95 -3.71
C THR A 407 0.35 11.31 -4.37
N ILE A 408 1.20 12.08 -3.68
CA ILE A 408 2.53 12.45 -4.18
C ILE A 408 3.37 11.20 -4.38
N LEU A 409 3.48 10.36 -3.37
CA LEU A 409 4.26 9.12 -3.42
C LEU A 409 3.71 8.15 -4.46
N ALA A 410 2.37 8.06 -4.62
CA ALA A 410 1.78 7.28 -5.68
C ALA A 410 2.26 7.76 -7.06
N VAL A 411 2.18 9.07 -7.36
CA VAL A 411 2.67 9.63 -8.63
C VAL A 411 4.14 9.30 -8.86
N LEU A 412 5.00 9.54 -7.86
CA LEU A 412 6.45 9.25 -7.95
C LEU A 412 6.74 7.76 -8.15
N GLU A 413 5.99 6.88 -7.48
CA GLU A 413 6.18 5.44 -7.60
C GLU A 413 5.61 4.88 -8.91
N TYR A 414 4.50 5.39 -9.43
CA TYR A 414 4.02 5.04 -10.77
C TYR A 414 5.03 5.49 -11.84
N CYS A 415 5.60 6.70 -11.73
CA CYS A 415 6.69 7.12 -12.63
C CYS A 415 7.86 6.13 -12.59
N SER A 416 8.29 5.70 -11.40
CA SER A 416 9.40 4.75 -11.28
C SER A 416 9.07 3.35 -11.84
N ARG A 417 7.78 2.95 -11.87
CA ARG A 417 7.33 1.66 -12.43
C ARG A 417 7.13 1.71 -13.94
N MET A 418 6.87 2.91 -14.48
CA MET A 418 6.57 3.11 -15.90
C MET A 418 7.81 3.53 -16.69
N ASP A 419 8.50 4.59 -16.25
CA ASP A 419 9.66 5.20 -16.90
C ASP A 419 10.76 5.50 -15.87
N GLY A 420 11.27 4.45 -15.21
CA GLY A 420 12.25 4.64 -14.16
C GLY A 420 12.84 3.37 -13.59
N ILE A 421 13.36 3.51 -12.38
CA ILE A 421 14.06 2.46 -11.64
C ILE A 421 13.33 2.19 -10.32
N TYR A 422 13.14 0.90 -10.01
CA TYR A 422 12.76 0.45 -8.69
C TYR A 422 13.80 -0.53 -8.16
N LEU A 423 14.22 -0.34 -6.91
CA LEU A 423 15.09 -1.28 -6.21
C LEU A 423 14.23 -2.20 -5.35
N ASP A 424 14.16 -3.45 -5.72
CA ASP A 424 13.65 -4.51 -4.85
C ASP A 424 14.78 -4.96 -3.93
N VAL A 425 14.91 -4.21 -2.84
CA VAL A 425 16.00 -4.40 -1.87
C VAL A 425 15.92 -5.74 -1.14
N GLU A 426 14.70 -6.27 -0.95
CA GLU A 426 14.46 -7.58 -0.33
C GLU A 426 15.08 -8.71 -1.16
N HIS A 427 14.86 -8.68 -2.49
CA HIS A 427 15.35 -9.70 -3.41
C HIS A 427 16.69 -9.35 -4.07
N SER A 428 17.29 -8.21 -3.73
CA SER A 428 18.53 -7.71 -4.33
C SER A 428 18.42 -7.58 -5.85
N GLN A 429 17.32 -7.00 -6.33
CA GLN A 429 17.00 -6.82 -7.73
C GLN A 429 16.86 -5.34 -8.10
N VAL A 430 17.11 -5.03 -9.36
CA VAL A 430 16.85 -3.71 -9.96
C VAL A 430 15.86 -3.89 -11.10
N TRP A 431 14.77 -3.14 -11.07
CA TRP A 431 13.75 -3.12 -12.09
C TRP A 431 13.95 -1.88 -12.97
N TRP A 432 14.23 -2.12 -14.25
CA TRP A 432 14.46 -1.10 -15.27
C TRP A 432 13.23 -1.03 -16.17
N SER A 433 12.41 -0.02 -16.03
CA SER A 433 11.13 0.10 -16.71
C SER A 433 11.12 1.28 -17.67
N ALA A 434 10.73 1.05 -18.91
CA ALA A 434 10.53 2.10 -19.88
C ALA A 434 9.35 1.80 -20.78
N LEU A 435 8.24 2.52 -20.57
CA LEU A 435 7.11 2.56 -21.50
C LEU A 435 7.32 3.59 -22.59
N ALA A 436 8.03 4.67 -22.27
CA ALA A 436 8.20 5.85 -23.10
C ALA A 436 6.85 6.44 -23.54
N ASP A 437 5.92 6.54 -22.62
CA ASP A 437 4.61 7.10 -22.86
C ASP A 437 4.72 8.53 -23.42
N GLY A 438 4.27 8.69 -24.67
CA GLY A 438 4.41 9.94 -25.41
C GLY A 438 5.68 10.07 -26.27
N GLY A 439 6.47 9.00 -26.44
CA GLY A 439 7.60 8.95 -27.37
C GLY A 439 8.75 9.90 -27.03
N LYS A 440 8.95 10.20 -25.76
CA LYS A 440 9.86 11.24 -25.28
C LYS A 440 11.12 10.66 -24.65
N GLU A 441 12.21 11.40 -24.81
CA GLU A 441 13.48 11.05 -24.17
C GLU A 441 13.40 11.30 -22.66
N PHE A 442 14.04 10.42 -21.86
CA PHE A 442 14.19 10.63 -20.43
C PHE A 442 15.47 10.02 -19.88
N THR A 443 15.87 10.51 -18.70
CA THR A 443 16.91 9.92 -17.86
C THR A 443 16.40 9.83 -16.44
N TYR A 444 16.45 8.65 -15.86
CA TYR A 444 16.16 8.40 -14.45
C TYR A 444 17.41 7.91 -13.74
N THR A 445 17.76 8.48 -12.58
CA THR A 445 18.87 7.98 -11.76
C THR A 445 18.40 7.61 -10.38
N GLN A 446 18.99 6.57 -9.81
CA GLN A 446 18.79 6.19 -8.42
C GLN A 446 20.10 5.75 -7.79
N ARG A 447 20.43 6.33 -6.63
CA ARG A 447 21.59 5.95 -5.82
C ARG A 447 21.19 5.09 -4.65
N TRP A 448 21.97 4.07 -4.38
CA TRP A 448 21.88 3.25 -3.17
C TRP A 448 23.29 2.84 -2.73
N GLY A 449 23.77 3.49 -1.68
CA GLY A 449 25.14 3.35 -1.21
C GLY A 449 26.15 3.84 -2.26
N ASP A 450 27.06 2.97 -2.65
CA ASP A 450 28.10 3.23 -3.67
C ASP A 450 27.64 2.96 -5.11
N ARG A 451 26.43 2.42 -5.28
CA ARG A 451 25.85 2.12 -6.59
C ARG A 451 25.02 3.30 -7.11
N LEU A 452 25.30 3.70 -8.34
CA LEU A 452 24.49 4.63 -9.11
C LEU A 452 23.88 3.88 -10.30
N PHE A 453 22.58 3.72 -10.26
CA PHE A 453 21.79 3.16 -11.34
C PHE A 453 21.26 4.29 -12.21
N THR A 454 21.44 4.20 -13.53
CA THR A 454 20.98 5.21 -14.51
C THR A 454 20.23 4.50 -15.63
N LEU A 455 19.04 4.97 -15.93
CA LEU A 455 18.21 4.53 -17.05
C LEU A 455 18.05 5.70 -18.01
N THR A 456 18.45 5.53 -19.27
CA THR A 456 18.23 6.51 -20.34
C THR A 456 17.32 5.92 -21.39
N CYS A 457 16.37 6.68 -21.88
CA CYS A 457 15.47 6.29 -22.97
C CYS A 457 15.56 7.27 -24.11
N LYS A 458 15.71 6.74 -25.33
CA LYS A 458 15.73 7.51 -26.55
C LYS A 458 15.32 6.65 -27.75
N ASP A 459 14.57 7.21 -28.68
CA ASP A 459 14.20 6.58 -29.97
C ASP A 459 13.61 5.16 -29.81
N GLY A 460 12.74 4.96 -28.79
CA GLY A 460 12.07 3.69 -28.55
C GLY A 460 12.95 2.59 -27.95
N LYS A 461 14.15 2.96 -27.49
CA LYS A 461 15.08 2.08 -26.76
C LYS A 461 15.48 2.71 -25.44
N PHE A 462 15.78 1.87 -24.47
CA PHE A 462 16.40 2.32 -23.23
C PHE A 462 17.72 1.60 -22.97
N THR A 463 18.60 2.29 -22.27
CA THR A 463 19.90 1.79 -21.85
C THR A 463 20.01 1.91 -20.34
N ALA A 464 20.39 0.82 -19.68
CA ALA A 464 20.66 0.79 -18.25
C ALA A 464 22.16 0.82 -17.98
N LEU A 465 22.56 1.68 -17.04
CA LEU A 465 23.96 1.83 -16.65
C LEU A 465 24.12 1.62 -15.13
N LEU A 466 25.16 0.91 -14.75
CA LEU A 466 25.62 0.79 -13.36
C LEU A 466 26.96 1.52 -13.21
N ASN A 467 26.99 2.54 -12.35
CA ASN A 467 28.16 3.38 -12.11
C ASN A 467 28.77 3.96 -13.43
N GLY A 468 27.88 4.36 -14.36
CA GLY A 468 28.27 4.93 -15.66
C GLY A 468 28.66 3.90 -16.73
N ARG A 469 28.71 2.61 -16.40
CA ARG A 469 28.95 1.53 -17.36
C ARG A 469 27.64 0.96 -17.87
N GLU A 470 27.47 0.88 -19.18
CA GLU A 470 26.32 0.20 -19.78
C GLU A 470 26.31 -1.28 -19.42
N ILE A 471 25.15 -1.77 -18.97
CA ILE A 471 24.91 -3.18 -18.59
C ILE A 471 23.95 -3.85 -19.56
N LEU A 472 22.96 -3.12 -20.07
CA LEU A 472 22.01 -3.63 -21.05
C LEU A 472 21.39 -2.50 -21.87
N SER A 473 20.85 -2.86 -23.05
CA SER A 473 19.89 -2.03 -23.79
C SER A 473 18.69 -2.87 -24.22
N CYS A 474 17.51 -2.24 -24.31
CA CYS A 474 16.27 -2.93 -24.62
C CYS A 474 15.28 -2.01 -25.32
N THR A 475 14.35 -2.58 -26.10
CA THR A 475 13.19 -1.84 -26.60
C THR A 475 12.24 -1.44 -25.47
N THR A 476 11.49 -0.35 -25.65
CA THR A 476 10.49 0.13 -24.66
C THR A 476 9.23 -0.75 -24.61
N GLY A 477 8.41 -0.57 -23.59
CA GLY A 477 7.17 -1.30 -23.34
C GLY A 477 7.32 -2.47 -22.39
N VAL A 478 8.51 -2.67 -21.81
CA VAL A 478 8.80 -3.74 -20.86
C VAL A 478 9.61 -3.25 -19.67
N ARG A 479 9.66 -4.08 -18.65
CA ARG A 479 10.58 -4.01 -17.52
C ARG A 479 11.64 -5.10 -17.68
N VAL A 480 12.91 -4.74 -17.57
CA VAL A 480 14.00 -5.71 -17.41
C VAL A 480 14.37 -5.77 -15.93
N VAL A 481 14.49 -6.97 -15.38
CA VAL A 481 14.91 -7.22 -14.00
C VAL A 481 16.33 -7.74 -14.00
N THR A 482 17.22 -7.07 -13.26
CA THR A 482 18.61 -7.51 -13.07
C THR A 482 18.89 -7.78 -11.60
N ASP A 483 19.97 -8.51 -11.30
CA ASP A 483 20.58 -8.42 -9.99
C ASP A 483 21.30 -7.07 -9.79
N LEU A 484 21.89 -6.86 -8.61
CA LEU A 484 22.59 -5.61 -8.27
C LEU A 484 23.90 -5.42 -9.06
N GLU A 485 24.43 -6.46 -9.69
CA GLU A 485 25.62 -6.48 -10.54
C GLU A 485 25.29 -6.23 -12.02
N GLY A 486 23.99 -6.22 -12.39
CA GLY A 486 23.52 -5.94 -13.75
C GLY A 486 23.29 -7.19 -14.61
N ASN A 487 23.32 -8.40 -14.03
CA ASN A 487 22.97 -9.62 -14.76
C ASN A 487 21.44 -9.70 -14.90
N VAL A 488 20.98 -9.81 -16.14
CA VAL A 488 19.55 -9.93 -16.43
C VAL A 488 19.00 -11.25 -15.89
N ARG A 489 17.85 -11.17 -15.24
CA ARG A 489 17.11 -12.29 -14.66
C ARG A 489 15.82 -12.55 -15.42
N GLU A 490 15.05 -11.50 -15.65
CA GLU A 490 13.70 -11.59 -16.20
C GLU A 490 13.39 -10.38 -17.07
N VAL A 491 12.44 -10.55 -17.98
CA VAL A 491 11.74 -9.47 -18.67
C VAL A 491 10.24 -9.59 -18.42
N VAL A 492 9.62 -8.48 -18.05
CA VAL A 492 8.22 -8.40 -17.66
C VAL A 492 7.45 -7.51 -18.62
N GLY A 493 6.34 -8.00 -19.15
CA GLY A 493 5.41 -7.20 -19.94
C GLY A 493 4.61 -6.25 -19.04
N ILE A 494 4.96 -4.98 -19.03
CA ILE A 494 4.28 -3.94 -18.26
C ILE A 494 3.34 -3.06 -19.08
N ASP A 495 3.43 -3.15 -20.40
CA ASP A 495 2.49 -2.48 -21.30
C ASP A 495 1.20 -3.32 -21.42
N PRO A 496 0.01 -2.67 -21.43
CA PRO A 496 -1.26 -3.35 -21.73
C PRO A 496 -1.32 -4.02 -23.11
N ALA A 497 -0.43 -3.62 -24.04
CA ALA A 497 -0.29 -4.25 -25.36
C ALA A 497 0.90 -5.20 -25.41
N GLN A 498 0.82 -6.23 -26.26
CA GLN A 498 1.97 -7.08 -26.54
C GLN A 498 3.07 -6.28 -27.22
N ARG A 499 4.33 -6.49 -26.80
CA ARG A 499 5.53 -5.83 -27.33
C ARG A 499 6.53 -6.81 -27.89
N THR A 500 7.18 -6.43 -28.99
CA THR A 500 8.37 -7.13 -29.49
C THR A 500 9.57 -6.61 -28.71
N VAL A 501 10.37 -7.52 -28.18
CA VAL A 501 11.52 -7.22 -27.32
C VAL A 501 12.80 -7.58 -28.06
N ASP A 502 13.67 -6.58 -28.20
CA ASP A 502 15.07 -6.73 -28.55
C ASP A 502 15.88 -6.30 -27.33
N LEU A 503 16.49 -7.28 -26.64
CA LEU A 503 17.31 -7.06 -25.44
C LEU A 503 18.76 -7.45 -25.74
N VAL A 504 19.68 -6.55 -25.44
CA VAL A 504 21.12 -6.80 -25.49
C VAL A 504 21.69 -6.70 -24.07
N ASN A 505 22.37 -7.75 -23.62
CA ASN A 505 23.08 -7.77 -22.32
C ASN A 505 24.50 -8.30 -22.55
N GLY A 506 25.48 -7.40 -22.51
CA GLY A 506 26.84 -7.72 -22.89
C GLY A 506 26.93 -8.14 -24.37
N ASN A 507 27.40 -9.37 -24.62
CA ASN A 507 27.51 -9.95 -25.98
C ASN A 507 26.29 -10.81 -26.36
N THR A 508 25.25 -10.87 -25.54
CA THR A 508 24.10 -11.74 -25.77
C THR A 508 22.89 -10.90 -26.22
N GLU A 509 22.27 -11.33 -27.31
CA GLU A 509 21.05 -10.74 -27.85
C GLU A 509 19.88 -11.70 -27.66
N TYR A 510 18.73 -11.14 -27.25
CA TYR A 510 17.48 -11.87 -27.09
C TYR A 510 16.39 -11.17 -27.90
N LYS A 511 15.61 -11.97 -28.66
CA LYS A 511 14.46 -11.48 -29.42
C LYS A 511 13.23 -12.34 -29.12
N PHE A 512 12.18 -11.72 -28.61
CA PHE A 512 10.93 -12.40 -28.25
C PHE A 512 9.75 -11.43 -28.17
N SER A 513 8.55 -11.96 -27.96
CA SER A 513 7.38 -11.14 -27.64
C SER A 513 7.08 -11.21 -26.16
N ALA A 514 6.76 -10.07 -25.55
CA ALA A 514 6.24 -9.97 -24.19
C ALA A 514 4.76 -9.58 -24.23
N SER A 515 3.92 -10.44 -23.68
CA SER A 515 2.50 -10.12 -23.45
C SER A 515 2.30 -9.38 -22.13
N PRO A 516 1.20 -8.64 -21.93
CA PRO A 516 0.88 -8.03 -20.65
C PRO A 516 1.00 -9.02 -19.50
N ASN A 517 1.61 -8.61 -18.40
CA ASN A 517 1.84 -9.41 -17.19
C ASN A 517 2.71 -10.67 -17.36
N GLN A 518 3.20 -10.93 -18.56
CA GLN A 518 4.06 -12.08 -18.81
C GLN A 518 5.45 -11.83 -18.20
N VAL A 519 5.91 -12.77 -17.38
CA VAL A 519 7.29 -12.82 -16.89
C VAL A 519 8.05 -13.88 -17.70
N ARG A 520 9.16 -13.49 -18.29
CA ARG A 520 10.08 -14.39 -19.02
C ARG A 520 11.44 -14.39 -18.38
N ALA A 521 11.93 -15.55 -18.02
CA ALA A 521 13.34 -15.72 -17.67
C ALA A 521 14.24 -15.55 -18.92
N VAL A 522 15.50 -15.17 -18.72
CA VAL A 522 16.45 -14.89 -19.80
C VAL A 522 16.79 -16.14 -20.64
N ASP A 523 16.59 -17.35 -20.10
CA ASP A 523 16.77 -18.60 -20.83
C ASP A 523 15.65 -18.91 -21.85
N GLY A 524 14.66 -18.01 -21.96
CA GLY A 524 13.51 -18.16 -22.87
C GLY A 524 12.33 -18.91 -22.28
N SER A 525 12.43 -19.43 -21.06
CA SER A 525 11.27 -20.02 -20.39
C SER A 525 10.27 -18.93 -19.98
N ALA A 526 9.01 -19.10 -20.34
CA ALA A 526 7.93 -18.23 -19.86
C ALA A 526 7.53 -18.68 -18.47
N LEU A 527 7.89 -17.91 -17.46
CA LEU A 527 7.25 -17.99 -16.16
C LEU A 527 5.96 -17.17 -16.25
N SER A 528 4.83 -17.80 -16.49
CA SER A 528 3.56 -17.10 -16.59
C SER A 528 2.90 -16.97 -15.22
N ALA A 529 2.63 -15.75 -14.78
CA ALA A 529 1.33 -15.52 -14.17
C ALA A 529 0.28 -15.89 -15.24
N ALA A 530 -0.82 -16.53 -14.86
CA ALA A 530 -1.82 -17.01 -15.82
C ALA A 530 -2.16 -15.92 -16.86
N PRO A 531 -2.30 -16.26 -18.16
CA PRO A 531 -2.60 -15.27 -19.16
C PRO A 531 -3.91 -14.60 -18.79
N PHE A 532 -3.88 -13.28 -18.57
CA PHE A 532 -5.08 -12.48 -18.37
C PHE A 532 -5.71 -12.23 -19.73
N ASP A 533 -6.88 -12.78 -19.95
CA ASP A 533 -7.70 -12.50 -21.10
C ASP A 533 -8.59 -11.28 -20.78
N PHE A 534 -7.96 -10.13 -20.53
CA PHE A 534 -8.66 -8.88 -20.35
C PHE A 534 -8.74 -8.13 -21.67
N PRO A 535 -9.95 -7.76 -22.12
CA PRO A 535 -10.05 -6.72 -23.13
C PRO A 535 -9.62 -5.40 -22.48
N TYR A 536 -8.42 -4.96 -22.78
CA TYR A 536 -7.97 -3.61 -22.43
C TYR A 536 -8.72 -2.63 -23.33
N HIS A 537 -9.80 -2.09 -22.83
CA HIS A 537 -10.50 -1.00 -23.49
C HIS A 537 -9.81 0.30 -23.05
N ASP A 538 -9.03 0.89 -23.96
CA ASP A 538 -8.71 2.30 -23.90
C ASP A 538 -10.01 3.08 -23.95
N GLN A 539 -10.47 3.57 -22.81
CA GLN A 539 -11.56 4.53 -22.71
C GLN A 539 -11.03 5.85 -22.20
#